data_10b90a07c6ec221af0dce525c5694660
#
_entry.id   10b90a07c6ec221af0dce525c5694660
#
_cell.length_a   1.000
_cell.length_b   1.000
_cell.length_c   1.000
_cell.angle_alpha   90.00
_cell.angle_beta   90.00
_cell.angle_gamma   90.00
#
_symmetry.space_group_name_H-M   'P 1'
#
loop_
_entity.id
_entity.type
_entity.pdbx_description
1 polymer ?
#
loop_
_entity_poly.entity_id
_entity_poly.type
_entity_poly.pdbx_seq_one_letter_code
_entity_poly.pdbx_strand_id
1 'polypeptide(L)'
;MRKLLMVLLLAIPLAGSARMFPTDIPLKSVCFDNIEESLQYHQEILGEYPIGKGWVINPKVPSFAVIMYNPTKPSWTLLVFHQPTESEARVCAILGGSEWEELTPGDDEIEI
;
A
#
# COMPACT_ATOMS: atom_id res chain seq x y z
N MET A 1 2.56 39.37 12.04
CA MET A 1 1.79 38.47 11.18
C MET A 1 1.90 37.01 11.57
N ARG A 2 3.10 36.48 11.79
CA ARG A 2 3.27 35.08 12.19
C ARG A 2 2.57 34.71 13.50
N LYS A 3 2.56 35.64 14.47
CA LYS A 3 1.86 35.41 15.75
C LYS A 3 0.36 35.30 15.61
N LEU A 4 -0.22 36.07 14.71
CA LEU A 4 -1.67 36.00 14.40
C LEU A 4 -2.04 34.70 13.73
N LEU A 5 -1.20 34.20 12.81
CA LEU A 5 -1.39 32.92 12.15
C LEU A 5 -1.30 31.76 13.14
N MET A 6 -0.37 31.81 14.10
CA MET A 6 -0.24 30.80 15.12
C MET A 6 -1.46 30.74 16.04
N VAL A 7 -2.00 31.88 16.43
CA VAL A 7 -3.22 31.92 17.24
C VAL A 7 -4.42 31.34 16.51
N LEU A 8 -4.55 31.65 15.22
CA LEU A 8 -5.60 31.08 14.38
C LEU A 8 -5.45 29.57 14.23
N LEU A 9 -4.22 29.08 14.06
CA LEU A 9 -3.94 27.64 13.95
C LEU A 9 -4.23 26.90 15.26
N LEU A 10 -4.05 27.53 16.40
CA LEU A 10 -4.38 26.94 17.69
C LEU A 10 -5.89 26.89 17.93
N ALA A 11 -6.64 27.82 17.38
CA ALA A 11 -8.10 27.84 17.50
C ALA A 11 -8.78 26.83 16.57
N ILE A 12 -8.26 26.65 15.37
CA ILE A 12 -8.80 25.72 14.38
C ILE A 12 -8.76 24.26 14.85
N PRO A 13 -7.67 23.75 15.43
CA PRO A 13 -7.62 22.35 15.88
C PRO A 13 -8.63 21.98 16.96
N LEU A 14 -9.07 22.93 17.75
CA LEU A 14 -10.10 22.66 18.75
C LEU A 14 -11.47 22.39 18.11
N ALA A 15 -11.75 22.99 16.97
CA ALA A 15 -12.99 22.79 16.23
C ALA A 15 -12.89 21.71 15.17
N GLY A 16 -11.71 21.51 14.59
CA GLY A 16 -11.50 20.60 13.48
C GLY A 16 -10.38 19.58 13.69
N SER A 17 -10.24 19.06 14.91
CA SER A 17 -9.21 18.05 15.18
C SER A 17 -9.44 16.79 14.35
N ALA A 18 -8.35 16.20 13.87
CA ALA A 18 -8.38 14.96 13.12
C ALA A 18 -9.04 13.85 13.94
N ARG A 19 -9.88 13.06 13.29
CA ARG A 19 -10.53 11.92 13.91
C ARG A 19 -10.20 10.67 13.15
N MET A 20 -10.06 9.57 13.88
CA MET A 20 -10.03 8.26 13.27
C MET A 20 -11.46 7.79 13.11
N PHE A 21 -11.81 7.40 11.91
CA PHE A 21 -13.11 6.82 11.63
C PHE A 21 -12.96 5.72 10.59
N PRO A 22 -13.72 4.62 10.74
CA PRO A 22 -13.70 3.56 9.74
C PRO A 22 -14.36 4.07 8.46
N THR A 23 -13.77 3.74 7.33
CA THR A 23 -14.33 4.03 6.02
C THR A 23 -13.94 2.93 5.05
N ASP A 24 -14.82 2.67 4.11
CA ASP A 24 -14.56 1.70 3.05
C ASP A 24 -14.01 2.42 1.83
N ILE A 25 -12.85 1.94 1.37
CA ILE A 25 -12.25 2.45 0.15
C ILE A 25 -12.57 1.44 -0.96
N PRO A 26 -13.28 1.84 -2.03
CA PRO A 26 -13.59 0.94 -3.12
C PRO A 26 -12.34 0.66 -3.93
N LEU A 27 -11.80 -0.56 -3.81
CA LEU A 27 -10.64 -1.01 -4.56
C LEU A 27 -11.02 -2.20 -5.42
N LYS A 28 -10.62 -2.15 -6.69
CA LYS A 28 -10.70 -3.33 -7.56
C LYS A 28 -9.41 -4.10 -7.40
N SER A 29 -9.54 -5.38 -7.10
CA SER A 29 -8.39 -6.27 -7.01
C SER A 29 -8.46 -7.34 -8.08
N VAL A 30 -7.30 -7.76 -8.55
CA VAL A 30 -7.15 -8.89 -9.45
C VAL A 30 -6.47 -10.00 -8.67
N CYS A 31 -7.14 -11.14 -8.58
CA CYS A 31 -6.63 -12.26 -7.82
C CYS A 31 -6.19 -13.40 -8.72
N PHE A 32 -5.13 -14.07 -8.31
CA PHE A 32 -4.65 -15.29 -8.94
C PHE A 32 -4.84 -16.43 -7.95
N ASP A 33 -5.34 -17.55 -8.41
CA ASP A 33 -5.48 -18.77 -7.62
C ASP A 33 -4.20 -19.61 -7.62
N ASN A 34 -3.19 -19.18 -8.38
CA ASN A 34 -1.88 -19.84 -8.45
C ASN A 34 -0.79 -18.80 -8.16
N ILE A 35 -0.07 -19.01 -7.07
CA ILE A 35 0.98 -18.09 -6.64
C ILE A 35 2.12 -18.02 -7.65
N GLU A 36 2.52 -19.15 -8.20
CA GLU A 36 3.62 -19.21 -9.19
C GLU A 36 3.27 -18.44 -10.45
N GLU A 37 2.04 -18.56 -10.94
CA GLU A 37 1.57 -17.79 -12.10
C GLU A 37 1.59 -16.30 -11.84
N SER A 38 1.17 -15.89 -10.65
CA SER A 38 1.19 -14.49 -10.26
C SER A 38 2.59 -13.93 -10.23
N LEU A 39 3.50 -14.62 -9.58
CA LEU A 39 4.91 -14.20 -9.50
C LEU A 39 5.55 -14.16 -10.89
N GLN A 40 5.28 -15.16 -11.71
CA GLN A 40 5.78 -15.22 -13.07
C GLN A 40 5.24 -14.05 -13.91
N TYR A 41 3.97 -13.75 -13.79
CA TYR A 41 3.36 -12.61 -14.46
C TYR A 41 4.05 -11.30 -14.09
N HIS A 42 4.23 -11.05 -12.80
CA HIS A 42 4.87 -9.82 -12.34
C HIS A 42 6.33 -9.73 -12.78
N GLN A 43 7.07 -10.81 -12.74
CA GLN A 43 8.48 -10.83 -13.13
C GLN A 43 8.68 -10.75 -14.65
N GLU A 44 7.95 -11.55 -15.42
CA GLU A 44 8.16 -11.65 -16.87
C GLU A 44 7.43 -10.57 -17.65
N ILE A 45 6.20 -10.25 -17.27
CA ILE A 45 5.39 -9.29 -18.00
C ILE A 45 5.61 -7.87 -17.51
N LEU A 46 5.60 -7.67 -16.19
CA LEU A 46 5.74 -6.35 -15.59
C LEU A 46 7.19 -6.02 -15.20
N GLY A 47 8.06 -7.00 -15.14
CA GLY A 47 9.45 -6.79 -14.73
C GLY A 47 9.59 -6.37 -13.27
N GLU A 48 8.63 -6.72 -12.45
CA GLU A 48 8.60 -6.35 -11.03
C GLU A 48 9.16 -7.47 -10.16
N TYR A 49 9.92 -7.08 -9.14
CA TYR A 49 10.51 -7.99 -8.17
C TYR A 49 10.13 -7.55 -6.75
N PRO A 50 10.05 -8.49 -5.80
CA PRO A 50 9.70 -8.14 -4.43
C PRO A 50 10.77 -7.28 -3.77
N ILE A 51 10.35 -6.18 -3.13
CA ILE A 51 11.25 -5.28 -2.41
C ILE A 51 10.91 -5.17 -0.92
N GLY A 52 9.75 -5.64 -0.50
CA GLY A 52 9.35 -5.57 0.88
C GLY A 52 8.19 -6.50 1.17
N LYS A 53 8.09 -6.93 2.43
CA LYS A 53 7.06 -7.85 2.89
C LYS A 53 6.64 -7.47 4.31
N GLY A 54 5.36 -7.60 4.60
CA GLY A 54 4.82 -7.37 5.93
C GLY A 54 3.63 -8.27 6.22
N TRP A 55 3.41 -8.57 7.50
CA TRP A 55 2.24 -9.32 7.92
C TRP A 55 1.05 -8.39 8.10
N VAL A 56 -0.12 -8.85 7.69
CA VAL A 56 -1.37 -8.10 7.86
C VAL A 56 -1.80 -8.17 9.31
N ILE A 57 -2.17 -7.03 9.89
CA ILE A 57 -2.62 -6.93 11.28
C ILE A 57 -4.08 -7.40 11.36
N ASN A 58 -4.34 -8.33 12.29
CA ASN A 58 -5.67 -8.87 12.57
C ASN A 58 -6.44 -9.37 11.35
N PRO A 59 -5.82 -10.19 10.50
CA PRO A 59 -6.52 -10.75 9.36
C PRO A 59 -7.48 -11.85 9.82
N LYS A 60 -8.58 -12.01 9.09
CA LYS A 60 -9.49 -13.16 9.31
C LYS A 60 -8.85 -14.47 8.90
N VAL A 61 -7.95 -14.42 7.95
CA VAL A 61 -7.14 -15.56 7.50
C VAL A 61 -5.67 -15.13 7.49
N PRO A 62 -4.73 -16.06 7.63
CA PRO A 62 -3.31 -15.71 7.56
C PRO A 62 -2.99 -14.99 6.27
N SER A 63 -2.41 -13.79 6.37
CA SER A 63 -2.16 -12.93 5.22
C SER A 63 -0.88 -12.14 5.39
N PHE A 64 -0.17 -11.96 4.29
CA PHE A 64 0.97 -11.05 4.26
C PHE A 64 0.97 -10.25 2.96
N ALA A 65 1.56 -9.09 3.00
CA ALA A 65 1.64 -8.19 1.87
C ALA A 65 3.06 -8.14 1.32
N VAL A 66 3.17 -8.03 0.01
CA VAL A 66 4.47 -7.89 -0.67
C VAL A 66 4.37 -6.71 -1.63
N ILE A 67 5.37 -5.83 -1.59
CA ILE A 67 5.50 -4.78 -2.58
C ILE A 67 6.42 -5.26 -3.69
N MET A 68 5.89 -5.25 -4.91
CA MET A 68 6.63 -5.57 -6.13
C MET A 68 7.04 -4.28 -6.83
N TYR A 69 8.22 -4.24 -7.42
CA TYR A 69 8.78 -3.02 -7.99
C TYR A 69 9.62 -3.32 -9.21
N ASN A 70 9.48 -2.49 -10.24
CA ASN A 70 10.33 -2.49 -11.42
C ASN A 70 11.21 -1.24 -11.40
N PRO A 71 12.53 -1.37 -11.19
CA PRO A 71 13.41 -0.20 -11.10
C PRO A 71 13.59 0.52 -12.44
N THR A 72 13.34 -0.14 -13.55
CA THR A 72 13.51 0.45 -14.88
C THR A 72 12.31 1.29 -15.30
N LYS A 73 11.10 0.83 -15.00
CA LYS A 73 9.86 1.51 -15.36
C LYS A 73 9.15 2.17 -14.19
N PRO A 74 9.76 2.37 -13.06
CA PRO A 74 9.28 2.57 -11.68
C PRO A 74 7.83 2.18 -11.43
N SER A 75 7.39 1.07 -12.02
CA SER A 75 6.07 0.50 -11.71
C SER A 75 6.12 -0.30 -10.41
N TRP A 76 4.99 -0.38 -9.74
CA TRP A 76 4.90 -1.08 -8.47
C TRP A 76 3.52 -1.70 -8.28
N THR A 77 3.46 -2.75 -7.50
CA THR A 77 2.21 -3.45 -7.17
C THR A 77 2.25 -3.91 -5.73
N LEU A 78 1.16 -3.67 -5.01
CA LEU A 78 0.96 -4.24 -3.68
C LEU A 78 0.17 -5.53 -3.83
N LEU A 79 0.82 -6.65 -3.51
CA LEU A 79 0.21 -7.97 -3.51
C LEU A 79 -0.15 -8.38 -2.09
N VAL A 80 -1.31 -8.99 -1.92
CA VAL A 80 -1.69 -9.62 -0.67
C VAL A 80 -1.83 -11.12 -0.92
N PHE A 81 -1.06 -11.88 -0.17
CA PHE A 81 -1.10 -13.35 -0.17
C PHE A 81 -1.97 -13.79 0.99
N HIS A 82 -2.95 -14.62 0.74
CA HIS A 82 -3.78 -15.17 1.80
C HIS A 82 -4.17 -16.60 1.50
N GLN A 83 -4.46 -17.35 2.56
CA GLN A 83 -4.80 -18.75 2.48
C GLN A 83 -6.10 -18.98 3.24
N PRO A 84 -7.26 -18.86 2.55
CA PRO A 84 -8.56 -19.04 3.20
C PRO A 84 -8.78 -20.47 3.70
N THR A 85 -8.19 -21.47 3.07
CA THR A 85 -8.19 -22.86 3.51
C THR A 85 -6.81 -23.47 3.34
N GLU A 86 -6.58 -24.65 3.92
CA GLU A 86 -5.28 -25.35 3.76
C GLU A 86 -4.92 -25.67 2.30
N SER A 87 -5.96 -25.89 1.48
CA SER A 87 -5.78 -26.25 0.08
C SER A 87 -5.86 -25.06 -0.88
N GLU A 88 -6.26 -23.89 -0.41
CA GLU A 88 -6.44 -22.72 -1.24
C GLU A 88 -5.51 -21.58 -0.81
N ALA A 89 -4.62 -21.22 -1.70
CA ALA A 89 -3.81 -20.02 -1.53
C ALA A 89 -4.13 -19.07 -2.68
N ARG A 90 -4.28 -17.80 -2.35
CA ARG A 90 -4.56 -16.75 -3.33
C ARG A 90 -3.58 -15.61 -3.17
N VAL A 91 -3.31 -14.95 -4.28
CA VAL A 91 -2.58 -13.70 -4.28
C VAL A 91 -3.39 -12.68 -5.05
N CYS A 92 -3.62 -11.53 -4.42
CA CYS A 92 -4.42 -10.46 -5.01
C CYS A 92 -3.60 -9.19 -5.14
N ALA A 93 -3.62 -8.61 -6.33
CA ALA A 93 -3.07 -7.28 -6.56
C ALA A 93 -4.12 -6.26 -6.10
N ILE A 94 -3.83 -5.55 -5.01
CA ILE A 94 -4.76 -4.60 -4.40
C ILE A 94 -4.58 -3.21 -4.96
N LEU A 95 -3.33 -2.78 -5.07
CA LEU A 95 -2.94 -1.48 -5.58
C LEU A 95 -1.76 -1.65 -6.51
N GLY A 96 -1.66 -0.76 -7.46
CA GLY A 96 -0.52 -0.70 -8.35
C GLY A 96 -0.43 0.67 -8.98
N GLY A 97 0.71 0.99 -9.53
CA GLY A 97 0.90 2.28 -10.14
C GLY A 97 2.25 2.40 -10.83
N SER A 98 2.55 3.61 -11.22
CA SER A 98 3.81 3.99 -11.82
C SER A 98 4.48 5.05 -10.95
N GLU A 99 5.69 5.45 -11.32
CA GLU A 99 6.38 6.54 -10.68
C GLU A 99 6.64 6.33 -9.19
N TRP A 100 7.08 5.11 -8.85
CA TRP A 100 7.54 4.85 -7.49
C TRP A 100 8.73 5.75 -7.16
N GLU A 101 8.64 6.42 -6.02
CA GLU A 101 9.70 7.28 -5.52
C GLU A 101 10.07 6.87 -4.10
N GLU A 102 11.34 6.65 -3.85
CA GLU A 102 11.81 6.35 -2.51
C GLU A 102 11.99 7.65 -1.72
N LEU A 103 11.43 7.66 -0.53
CA LEU A 103 11.58 8.79 0.39
C LEU A 103 12.75 8.54 1.32
N THR A 104 13.54 9.57 1.55
CA THR A 104 14.65 9.50 2.49
C THR A 104 14.13 9.64 3.92
N PRO A 105 14.62 8.82 4.88
CA PRO A 105 14.23 9.00 6.27
C PRO A 105 14.52 10.44 6.74
N GLY A 106 13.52 11.08 7.33
CA GLY A 106 13.61 12.46 7.76
C GLY A 106 13.05 13.48 6.79
N ASP A 107 12.57 13.06 5.63
CA ASP A 107 11.82 13.94 4.74
C ASP A 107 10.47 14.25 5.38
N ASP A 108 10.27 15.54 5.70
CA ASP A 108 9.06 16.00 6.36
C ASP A 108 7.94 16.37 5.40
N GLU A 109 8.25 16.50 4.12
CA GLU A 109 7.31 16.92 3.11
C GLU A 109 6.99 15.79 2.14
N ILE A 110 5.72 15.49 2.05
CA ILE A 110 5.20 14.61 1.03
C ILE A 110 4.42 15.50 0.05
N GLU A 111 4.91 15.59 -1.18
CA GLU A 111 4.22 16.31 -2.24
C GLU A 111 3.16 15.39 -2.87
N ILE A 112 1.94 15.86 -2.86
CA ILE A 112 0.82 15.13 -3.42
C ILE A 112 0.38 15.75 -4.74
#